data_3df00aefc3571abd525376fafa09afcc
#
_entry.id   3df00aefc3571abd525376fafa09afcc
#
_cell.length_a   1.000
_cell.length_b   1.000
_cell.length_c   1.000
_cell.angle_alpha   90.00
_cell.angle_beta   90.00
_cell.angle_gamma   90.00
#
_symmetry.space_group_name_H-M   'P 1'
#
loop_
_entity.id
_entity.type
_entity.pdbx_description
1 polymer ?
#
loop_
_entity_poly.entity_id
_entity_poly.type
_entity_poly.pdbx_seq_one_letter_code
_entity_poly.pdbx_strand_id
1 'polypeptide(L)'
;MTTARDIYLRRVCRDDCSVIAAAFAAQNWNKPAEQFERYLDECANGKRDILLAEVNGKFAGYVTIDWQPEYAFFNERSIPEIADLNVLFKFQRRGVGTRLIDAAEQLISERSDVAGIRVGLTADYGNAQRLYIKRGYVPDGCGV
;
A
#
# COMPACT_ATOMS: atom_id res chain seq x y z
N MET A 1 19.42 -7.70 12.33
CA MET A 1 19.22 -6.69 11.27
C MET A 1 18.30 -7.25 10.18
N THR A 2 17.31 -6.50 9.77
CA THR A 2 16.39 -6.92 8.70
C THR A 2 17.07 -6.74 7.35
N THR A 3 17.06 -7.78 6.53
CA THR A 3 17.56 -7.73 5.17
C THR A 3 16.43 -7.99 4.19
N ALA A 4 16.68 -7.80 2.89
CA ALA A 4 15.68 -8.08 1.86
C ALA A 4 15.19 -9.54 1.91
N ARG A 5 16.03 -10.46 2.38
CA ARG A 5 15.67 -11.89 2.49
C ARG A 5 14.66 -12.15 3.61
N ASP A 6 14.62 -11.27 4.61
CA ASP A 6 13.71 -11.41 5.75
C ASP A 6 12.30 -10.91 5.44
N ILE A 7 12.14 -10.21 4.31
CA ILE A 7 10.87 -9.62 3.91
C ILE A 7 10.20 -10.54 2.90
N TYR A 8 9.01 -11.02 3.26
CA TYR A 8 8.20 -11.89 2.41
C TYR A 8 6.90 -11.18 2.03
N LEU A 9 6.57 -11.16 0.74
CA LEU A 9 5.36 -10.54 0.24
C LEU A 9 4.39 -11.60 -0.25
N ARG A 10 3.11 -11.40 0.04
CA ARG A 10 2.04 -12.28 -0.45
C ARG A 10 0.73 -11.51 -0.51
N ARG A 11 -0.26 -12.10 -1.14
CA ARG A 11 -1.61 -11.52 -1.16
C ARG A 11 -2.27 -11.75 0.20
N VAL A 12 -3.14 -10.79 0.56
CA VAL A 12 -3.91 -10.87 1.81
C VAL A 12 -5.04 -11.89 1.64
N CYS A 13 -5.28 -12.67 2.68
CA CYS A 13 -6.43 -13.55 2.75
C CYS A 13 -7.34 -13.15 3.91
N ARG A 14 -8.53 -13.77 4.00
CA ARG A 14 -9.53 -13.36 4.99
C ARG A 14 -9.04 -13.47 6.43
N ASP A 15 -8.24 -14.48 6.73
CA ASP A 15 -7.72 -14.66 8.08
C ASP A 15 -6.74 -13.56 8.50
N ASP A 16 -6.18 -12.83 7.55
CA ASP A 16 -5.25 -11.74 7.84
C ASP A 16 -5.95 -10.50 8.40
N CYS A 17 -7.23 -10.33 8.12
CA CYS A 17 -7.94 -9.07 8.45
C CYS A 17 -7.87 -8.76 9.95
N SER A 18 -8.09 -9.75 10.81
CA SER A 18 -8.02 -9.55 12.25
C SER A 18 -6.58 -9.34 12.72
N VAL A 19 -5.64 -10.02 12.11
CA VAL A 19 -4.20 -9.87 12.44
C VAL A 19 -3.73 -8.46 12.13
N ILE A 20 -4.09 -7.94 10.95
CA ILE A 20 -3.72 -6.59 10.53
C ILE A 20 -4.33 -5.55 11.48
N ALA A 21 -5.63 -5.69 11.77
CA ALA A 21 -6.33 -4.76 12.66
C ALA A 21 -5.69 -4.75 14.05
N ALA A 22 -5.38 -5.93 14.60
CA ALA A 22 -4.74 -6.05 15.93
C ALA A 22 -3.35 -5.42 15.94
N ALA A 23 -2.58 -5.60 14.88
CA ALA A 23 -1.23 -5.04 14.78
C ALA A 23 -1.24 -3.52 14.80
N PHE A 24 -2.17 -2.89 14.06
CA PHE A 24 -2.28 -1.43 14.09
C PHE A 24 -2.85 -0.92 15.41
N ALA A 25 -3.81 -1.64 16.01
CA ALA A 25 -4.33 -1.27 17.33
C ALA A 25 -3.23 -1.27 18.38
N ALA A 26 -2.27 -2.19 18.29
CA ALA A 26 -1.15 -2.26 19.22
C ALA A 26 -0.26 -1.01 19.18
N GLN A 27 -0.28 -0.24 18.09
CA GLN A 27 0.44 1.03 18.00
C GLN A 27 -0.51 2.23 18.03
N ASN A 28 -1.71 2.04 18.63
CA ASN A 28 -2.74 3.08 18.82
C ASN A 28 -3.28 3.65 17.51
N TRP A 29 -3.33 2.84 16.47
CA TRP A 29 -3.84 3.24 15.17
C TRP A 29 -5.07 2.41 14.84
N ASN A 30 -6.23 3.05 14.75
CA ASN A 30 -7.48 2.36 14.50
C ASN A 30 -7.64 2.04 13.01
N LYS A 31 -7.42 0.76 12.66
CA LYS A 31 -7.71 0.24 11.32
C LYS A 31 -8.57 -1.00 11.51
N PRO A 32 -9.90 -0.87 11.41
CA PRO A 32 -10.80 -1.99 11.72
C PRO A 32 -10.69 -3.12 10.71
N ALA A 33 -10.91 -4.35 11.17
CA ALA A 33 -10.86 -5.53 10.31
C ALA A 33 -11.80 -5.42 9.12
N GLU A 34 -12.94 -4.76 9.29
CA GLU A 34 -13.96 -4.58 8.26
C GLU A 34 -13.41 -3.83 7.04
N GLN A 35 -12.44 -2.93 7.25
CA GLN A 35 -11.78 -2.24 6.14
C GLN A 35 -11.08 -3.22 5.21
N PHE A 36 -10.39 -4.20 5.78
CA PHE A 36 -9.64 -5.17 5.00
C PHE A 36 -10.57 -6.23 4.39
N GLU A 37 -11.64 -6.55 5.07
CA GLU A 37 -12.68 -7.42 4.50
C GLU A 37 -13.32 -6.78 3.27
N ARG A 38 -13.58 -5.47 3.32
CA ARG A 38 -14.10 -4.72 2.17
C ARG A 38 -13.09 -4.72 1.03
N TYR A 39 -11.79 -4.55 1.34
CA TYR A 39 -10.75 -4.62 0.32
C TYR A 39 -10.74 -5.99 -0.37
N LEU A 40 -10.93 -7.06 0.39
CA LEU A 40 -10.98 -8.41 -0.18
C LEU A 40 -12.19 -8.59 -1.09
N ASP A 41 -13.33 -8.01 -0.73
CA ASP A 41 -14.50 -8.03 -1.61
C ASP A 41 -14.22 -7.29 -2.91
N GLU A 42 -13.52 -6.16 -2.84
CA GLU A 42 -13.11 -5.42 -4.03
C GLU A 42 -12.10 -6.20 -4.87
N CYS A 43 -11.21 -6.99 -4.23
CA CYS A 43 -10.29 -7.87 -4.94
C CYS A 43 -11.06 -8.93 -5.72
N ALA A 44 -12.08 -9.51 -5.12
CA ALA A 44 -12.90 -10.53 -5.77
C ALA A 44 -13.63 -9.97 -7.00
N ASN A 45 -13.93 -8.66 -6.99
CA ASN A 45 -14.60 -7.98 -8.10
C ASN A 45 -13.63 -7.38 -9.12
N GLY A 46 -12.32 -7.61 -8.96
CA GLY A 46 -11.33 -7.10 -9.89
C GLY A 46 -11.03 -5.61 -9.75
N LYS A 47 -11.55 -4.96 -8.71
CA LYS A 47 -11.38 -3.52 -8.49
C LYS A 47 -10.07 -3.20 -7.77
N ARG A 48 -9.56 -4.11 -6.96
CA ARG A 48 -8.41 -3.86 -6.08
C ARG A 48 -7.53 -5.09 -5.97
N ASP A 49 -6.24 -4.85 -5.73
CA ASP A 49 -5.33 -5.88 -5.21
C ASP A 49 -4.74 -5.37 -3.90
N ILE A 50 -4.45 -6.28 -2.99
CA ILE A 50 -3.83 -5.94 -1.71
C ILE A 50 -2.71 -6.94 -1.40
N LEU A 51 -1.52 -6.39 -1.13
CA LEU A 51 -0.32 -7.16 -0.81
C LEU A 51 0.08 -6.92 0.63
N LEU A 52 0.53 -7.96 1.28
CA LEU A 52 0.97 -7.95 2.67
C LEU A 52 2.46 -8.28 2.72
N ALA A 53 3.18 -7.60 3.60
CA ALA A 53 4.58 -7.90 3.87
C ALA A 53 4.72 -8.49 5.26
N GLU A 54 5.53 -9.55 5.36
CA GLU A 54 5.92 -10.16 6.63
C GLU A 54 7.42 -10.02 6.81
N VAL A 55 7.83 -9.79 8.06
CA VAL A 55 9.24 -9.82 8.44
C VAL A 55 9.39 -10.92 9.48
N ASN A 56 10.18 -11.94 9.14
CA ASN A 56 10.38 -13.12 10.00
C ASN A 56 9.05 -13.75 10.45
N GLY A 57 8.10 -13.83 9.52
CA GLY A 57 6.80 -14.44 9.77
C GLY A 57 5.78 -13.56 10.48
N LYS A 58 6.12 -12.31 10.76
CA LYS A 58 5.22 -11.37 11.43
C LYS A 58 4.73 -10.31 10.47
N PHE A 59 3.44 -9.97 10.55
CA PHE A 59 2.88 -8.89 9.74
C PHE A 59 3.66 -7.59 9.95
N ALA A 60 4.09 -6.97 8.86
CA ALA A 60 4.88 -5.73 8.92
C ALA A 60 4.22 -4.55 8.20
N GLY A 61 3.41 -4.80 7.19
CA GLY A 61 2.79 -3.72 6.43
C GLY A 61 2.00 -4.24 5.24
N TYR A 62 1.33 -3.32 4.56
CA TYR A 62 0.55 -3.66 3.38
C TYR A 62 0.49 -2.49 2.40
N VAL A 63 0.09 -2.79 1.17
CA VAL A 63 -0.19 -1.79 0.14
C VAL A 63 -1.37 -2.27 -0.69
N THR A 64 -2.18 -1.35 -1.19
CA THR A 64 -3.26 -1.70 -2.11
C THR A 64 -3.07 -1.01 -3.46
N ILE A 65 -3.62 -1.64 -4.51
CA ILE A 65 -3.73 -1.05 -5.83
C ILE A 65 -5.22 -0.91 -6.12
N ASP A 66 -5.67 0.31 -6.38
CA ASP A 66 -7.04 0.57 -6.82
C ASP A 66 -7.02 0.68 -8.34
N TRP A 67 -7.64 -0.29 -9.01
CA TRP A 67 -7.68 -0.32 -10.47
C TRP A 67 -8.69 0.66 -11.06
N GLN A 68 -9.61 1.16 -10.25
CA GLN A 68 -10.66 2.11 -10.65
C GLN A 68 -10.79 3.22 -9.61
N PRO A 69 -9.73 4.06 -9.46
CA PRO A 69 -9.74 5.05 -8.40
C PRO A 69 -10.83 6.10 -8.60
N GLU A 70 -11.34 6.63 -7.49
CA GLU A 70 -12.37 7.67 -7.52
C GLU A 70 -11.81 9.04 -7.87
N TYR A 71 -10.52 9.25 -7.65
CA TYR A 71 -9.89 10.53 -7.99
C TYR A 71 -10.02 10.78 -9.48
N ALA A 72 -10.72 11.86 -9.86
CA ALA A 72 -11.13 12.11 -11.23
C ALA A 72 -9.96 12.13 -12.22
N PHE A 73 -8.83 12.73 -11.85
CA PHE A 73 -7.67 12.79 -12.73
C PHE A 73 -7.20 11.39 -13.13
N PHE A 74 -7.13 10.46 -12.17
CA PHE A 74 -6.71 9.08 -12.45
C PHE A 74 -7.81 8.31 -13.16
N ASN A 75 -9.06 8.47 -12.72
CA ASN A 75 -10.18 7.72 -13.28
C ASN A 75 -10.39 8.02 -14.76
N GLU A 76 -10.36 9.29 -15.11
CA GLU A 76 -10.58 9.73 -16.51
C GLU A 76 -9.49 9.23 -17.46
N ARG A 77 -8.30 8.95 -16.94
CA ARG A 77 -7.15 8.51 -17.71
C ARG A 77 -6.88 7.02 -17.57
N SER A 78 -7.74 6.30 -16.85
CA SER A 78 -7.57 4.87 -16.56
C SER A 78 -6.21 4.57 -15.90
N ILE A 79 -5.78 5.43 -14.98
CA ILE A 79 -4.52 5.27 -14.27
C ILE A 79 -4.78 4.51 -12.97
N PRO A 80 -4.19 3.31 -12.79
CA PRO A 80 -4.29 2.60 -11.51
C PRO A 80 -3.58 3.38 -10.40
N GLU A 81 -4.13 3.33 -9.20
CA GLU A 81 -3.59 4.07 -8.07
C GLU A 81 -2.97 3.14 -7.03
N ILE A 82 -1.73 3.42 -6.64
CA ILE A 82 -1.15 2.81 -5.44
C ILE A 82 -1.74 3.57 -4.26
N ALA A 83 -2.52 2.88 -3.43
CA ALA A 83 -3.30 3.50 -2.37
C ALA A 83 -3.06 2.79 -1.05
N ASP A 84 -3.19 3.55 0.04
CA ASP A 84 -3.19 3.00 1.40
C ASP A 84 -1.98 2.12 1.70
N LEU A 85 -0.78 2.69 1.55
CA LEU A 85 0.48 2.03 1.93
C LEU A 85 0.76 2.33 3.40
N ASN A 86 0.88 1.30 4.22
CA ASN A 86 1.20 1.46 5.64
C ASN A 86 2.15 0.37 6.12
N VAL A 87 3.19 0.80 6.85
CA VAL A 87 4.15 -0.08 7.49
C VAL A 87 4.10 0.19 8.99
N LEU A 88 4.05 -0.88 9.80
CA LEU A 88 4.07 -0.73 11.25
C LEU A 88 5.32 0.03 11.69
N PHE A 89 5.19 0.87 12.71
CA PHE A 89 6.29 1.73 13.17
C PHE A 89 7.57 0.94 13.44
N LYS A 90 7.45 -0.22 14.11
CA LYS A 90 8.62 -1.03 14.47
C LYS A 90 9.33 -1.65 13.26
N PHE A 91 8.71 -1.66 12.10
CA PHE A 91 9.29 -2.20 10.87
C PHE A 91 9.65 -1.12 9.85
N GLN A 92 9.46 0.14 10.17
CA GLN A 92 9.83 1.23 9.26
C GLN A 92 11.34 1.35 9.13
N ARG A 93 11.79 1.93 8.02
CA ARG A 93 13.20 2.16 7.69
C ARG A 93 14.00 0.86 7.52
N ARG A 94 13.32 -0.23 7.18
CA ARG A 94 13.94 -1.53 6.93
C ARG A 94 13.72 -2.01 5.50
N GLY A 95 13.20 -1.14 4.63
CA GLY A 95 12.94 -1.47 3.24
C GLY A 95 11.61 -2.13 2.95
N VAL A 96 10.73 -2.27 3.95
CA VAL A 96 9.41 -2.91 3.77
C VAL A 96 8.55 -2.10 2.80
N GLY A 97 8.44 -0.78 3.02
CA GLY A 97 7.66 0.09 2.14
C GLY A 97 8.17 0.06 0.71
N THR A 98 9.50 0.08 0.54
CA THR A 98 10.11 0.02 -0.79
C THR A 98 9.76 -1.29 -1.50
N ARG A 99 9.83 -2.42 -0.79
CA ARG A 99 9.48 -3.72 -1.36
C ARG A 99 8.00 -3.79 -1.75
N LEU A 100 7.12 -3.20 -0.92
CA LEU A 100 5.69 -3.16 -1.22
C LEU A 100 5.41 -2.33 -2.47
N ILE A 101 6.03 -1.15 -2.59
CA ILE A 101 5.84 -0.31 -3.77
C ILE A 101 6.43 -0.99 -5.02
N ASP A 102 7.59 -1.61 -4.92
CA ASP A 102 8.18 -2.36 -6.04
C ASP A 102 7.21 -3.42 -6.54
N ALA A 103 6.61 -4.17 -5.63
CA ALA A 103 5.67 -5.22 -6.01
C ALA A 103 4.39 -4.64 -6.62
N ALA A 104 3.88 -3.53 -6.08
CA ALA A 104 2.71 -2.87 -6.62
C ALA A 104 2.97 -2.35 -8.03
N GLU A 105 4.13 -1.72 -8.25
CA GLU A 105 4.51 -1.23 -9.57
C GLU A 105 4.66 -2.37 -10.58
N GLN A 106 5.20 -3.50 -10.13
CA GLN A 106 5.34 -4.67 -10.98
C GLN A 106 3.96 -5.18 -11.45
N LEU A 107 3.00 -5.27 -10.54
CA LEU A 107 1.64 -5.66 -10.89
C LEU A 107 0.99 -4.66 -11.84
N ILE A 108 1.18 -3.37 -11.59
CA ILE A 108 0.61 -2.34 -12.46
C ILE A 108 1.23 -2.39 -13.85
N SER A 109 2.55 -2.64 -13.95
CA SER A 109 3.25 -2.68 -15.23
C SER A 109 2.73 -3.73 -16.18
N GLU A 110 2.06 -4.77 -15.66
CA GLU A 110 1.44 -5.80 -16.48
C GLU A 110 0.18 -5.31 -17.18
N ARG A 111 -0.39 -4.18 -16.75
CA ARG A 111 -1.67 -3.67 -17.22
C ARG A 111 -1.64 -2.20 -17.65
N SER A 112 -0.62 -1.45 -17.26
CA SER A 112 -0.55 0.00 -17.51
C SER A 112 0.89 0.46 -17.55
N ASP A 113 1.16 1.51 -18.32
CA ASP A 113 2.49 2.15 -18.36
C ASP A 113 2.64 3.21 -17.28
N VAL A 114 1.57 3.54 -16.57
CA VAL A 114 1.55 4.65 -15.61
C VAL A 114 0.91 4.19 -14.32
N ALA A 115 1.49 4.60 -13.19
CA ALA A 115 0.91 4.40 -11.87
C ALA A 115 0.68 5.75 -11.22
N GLY A 116 -0.49 5.93 -10.61
CA GLY A 116 -0.81 7.12 -9.85
C GLY A 116 -0.56 6.91 -8.37
N ILE A 117 -0.21 7.99 -7.69
CA ILE A 117 -0.04 7.98 -6.24
C ILE A 117 -0.52 9.33 -5.71
N ARG A 118 -1.30 9.31 -4.64
CA ARG A 118 -1.73 10.53 -3.96
C ARG A 118 -1.10 10.55 -2.58
N VAL A 119 -0.52 11.69 -2.21
CA VAL A 119 0.11 11.85 -0.90
C VAL A 119 -0.53 13.03 -0.18
N GLY A 120 -0.75 12.86 1.12
CA GLY A 120 -1.22 13.95 1.96
C GLY A 120 -0.06 14.88 2.31
N LEU A 121 -0.39 16.12 2.65
CA LEU A 121 0.60 17.13 3.01
C LEU A 121 0.69 17.29 4.53
N THR A 122 0.46 16.24 5.29
CA THR A 122 0.53 16.25 6.74
C THR A 122 1.85 15.64 7.21
N ALA A 123 2.19 15.90 8.48
CA ALA A 123 3.40 15.34 9.08
C ALA A 123 3.38 13.80 9.09
N ASP A 124 2.21 13.21 9.17
CA ASP A 124 2.07 11.75 9.20
C ASP A 124 2.52 11.08 7.91
N TYR A 125 2.55 11.82 6.81
CA TYR A 125 2.94 11.30 5.50
C TYR A 125 4.39 11.66 5.12
N GLY A 126 5.15 12.31 6.01
CA GLY A 126 6.48 12.80 5.67
C GLY A 126 7.43 11.74 5.12
N ASN A 127 7.49 10.57 5.78
CA ASN A 127 8.36 9.48 5.34
C ASN A 127 7.88 8.88 4.01
N ALA A 128 6.57 8.77 3.82
CA ALA A 128 5.99 8.25 2.59
C ALA A 128 6.25 9.21 1.42
N GLN A 129 6.13 10.52 1.65
CA GLN A 129 6.43 11.51 0.62
C GLN A 129 7.88 11.41 0.14
N ARG A 130 8.83 11.25 1.05
CA ARG A 130 10.24 11.08 0.67
C ARG A 130 10.47 9.81 -0.14
N LEU A 131 9.80 8.72 0.21
CA LEU A 131 9.90 7.48 -0.55
C LEU A 131 9.39 7.68 -1.98
N TYR A 132 8.24 8.32 -2.14
CA TYR A 132 7.66 8.57 -3.46
C TYR A 132 8.56 9.45 -4.33
N ILE A 133 9.13 10.50 -3.78
CA ILE A 133 10.05 11.38 -4.51
C ILE A 133 11.27 10.58 -5.02
N LYS A 134 11.84 9.71 -4.19
CA LYS A 134 12.99 8.90 -4.57
C LYS A 134 12.69 7.96 -5.74
N ARG A 135 11.44 7.57 -5.93
CA ARG A 135 11.04 6.69 -7.02
C ARG A 135 10.70 7.44 -8.31
N GLY A 136 10.80 8.75 -8.30
CA GLY A 136 10.61 9.54 -9.50
C GLY A 136 9.16 9.89 -9.83
N TYR A 137 8.25 9.74 -8.88
CA TYR A 137 6.88 10.20 -9.08
C TYR A 137 6.85 11.71 -9.23
N VAL A 138 6.02 12.18 -10.15
CA VAL A 138 5.92 13.61 -10.48
C VAL A 138 4.53 14.09 -10.08
N PRO A 139 4.42 15.26 -9.41
CA PRO A 139 3.11 15.83 -9.12
C PRO A 139 2.32 16.08 -10.41
N ASP A 140 1.00 15.84 -10.34
CA ASP A 140 0.13 16.03 -11.49
C ASP A 140 -0.34 17.49 -11.68
N GLY A 141 0.00 18.35 -10.72
CA GLY A 141 -0.39 19.75 -10.76
C GLY A 141 -1.81 20.04 -10.30
N CYS A 142 -2.57 19.02 -9.91
CA CYS A 142 -3.97 19.18 -9.52
C CYS A 142 -4.16 19.40 -8.01
N GLY A 143 -3.10 19.30 -7.24
CA GLY A 143 -3.16 19.40 -5.80
C GLY A 143 -3.67 18.11 -5.16
N VAL A 144 -4.04 18.22 -3.91
CA VAL A 144 -4.42 17.06 -3.10
C VAL A 144 -5.93 16.94 -3.03
#